data_88455fb31e74c652351a76aa0027bf5a
#
_entry.id   88455fb31e74c652351a76aa0027bf5a
#
_cell.length_a   1.000
_cell.length_b   1.000
_cell.length_c   1.000
_cell.angle_alpha   90.00
_cell.angle_beta   90.00
_cell.angle_gamma   90.00
#
_symmetry.space_group_name_H-M   'P 1'
#
loop_
_entity.id
_entity.type
_entity.pdbx_description
1 polymer ?
#
loop_
_entity_poly.entity_id
_entity_poly.type
_entity_poly.pdbx_seq_one_letter_code
_entity_poly.pdbx_strand_id
1 'polypeptide(L)'
;MLEKIQKEWLSNIQKDLLSGFVVGLSVIPETAGFAIMVGLDVGVAFYTTFYMAFVLSLFGARKAMISAAAGSVALILVGVVKNYGLEYAGVATLMAGILQILLGYLKIGNLLKFIPQSVMYGFVNALGILLLMEQFKFLQNQNLGVFILLFIGILIIYLFPLITKKIPSNLICILIVSAIALIFDMHAPNLGSIEQGVSGFHFIIIPKNLDFKIVIELSPYALSLALVGTIESLLTAKTLDVILKDGVSDKNKETKAQGLGNIISGLLGGMTGCALVGQSIINAKSGAKTRLSTFFAGFSLMVLILVFNEYVVKIPIVAVVAVMVMISFTTFNFQSVMNIKKIKLYDTLNMLLVVAVVLYTHNLAIGVVVGVLVNALWIKSKGIA
;
A
#
# COMPACT_ATOMS: atom_id res chain seq x y z
N MET A 1 -27.15 10.04 -18.39
CA MET A 1 -26.70 9.50 -17.10
C MET A 1 -26.53 7.99 -17.16
N LEU A 2 -27.56 7.26 -17.60
CA LEU A 2 -27.54 5.78 -17.72
C LEU A 2 -26.44 5.27 -18.64
N GLU A 3 -26.24 5.85 -19.81
CA GLU A 3 -25.14 5.46 -20.74
C GLU A 3 -23.75 5.60 -20.13
N LYS A 4 -23.53 6.64 -19.30
CA LYS A 4 -22.25 6.83 -18.61
C LYS A 4 -22.03 5.74 -17.57
N ILE A 5 -23.07 5.39 -16.78
CA ILE A 5 -23.00 4.30 -15.81
C ILE A 5 -22.73 2.99 -16.53
N GLN A 6 -23.45 2.70 -17.60
CA GLN A 6 -23.27 1.49 -18.40
C GLN A 6 -21.83 1.39 -18.93
N LYS A 7 -21.27 2.48 -19.46
CA LYS A 7 -19.89 2.51 -19.97
C LYS A 7 -18.82 2.40 -18.87
N GLU A 8 -19.03 3.04 -17.72
CA GLU A 8 -18.03 3.08 -16.64
C GLU A 8 -18.08 1.87 -15.70
N TRP A 9 -19.20 1.14 -15.66
CA TRP A 9 -19.42 0.04 -14.73
C TRP A 9 -19.73 -1.31 -15.40
N LEU A 10 -20.52 -1.33 -16.46
CA LEU A 10 -21.12 -2.56 -16.98
C LEU A 10 -20.59 -2.99 -18.35
N SER A 11 -19.64 -2.24 -18.92
CA SER A 11 -19.12 -2.56 -20.26
C SER A 11 -18.20 -3.78 -20.32
N ASN A 12 -17.77 -4.34 -19.18
CA ASN A 12 -16.78 -5.43 -19.13
C ASN A 12 -17.02 -6.38 -17.93
N ILE A 13 -18.29 -6.65 -17.58
CA ILE A 13 -18.71 -7.29 -16.33
C ILE A 13 -17.92 -8.55 -16.01
N GLN A 14 -17.93 -9.54 -16.91
CA GLN A 14 -17.31 -10.85 -16.64
C GLN A 14 -15.82 -10.76 -16.30
N LYS A 15 -15.06 -9.98 -17.07
CA LYS A 15 -13.62 -9.82 -16.83
C LYS A 15 -13.35 -8.97 -15.59
N ASP A 16 -14.17 -7.95 -15.34
CA ASP A 16 -14.02 -7.10 -14.16
C ASP A 16 -14.33 -7.85 -12.85
N LEU A 17 -15.35 -8.71 -12.83
CA LEU A 17 -15.64 -9.56 -11.68
C LEU A 17 -14.51 -10.56 -11.43
N LEU A 18 -14.05 -11.25 -12.49
CA LEU A 18 -12.97 -12.22 -12.34
C LEU A 18 -11.66 -11.57 -11.88
N SER A 19 -11.27 -10.47 -12.52
CA SER A 19 -10.03 -9.76 -12.14
C SER A 19 -10.13 -9.15 -10.74
N GLY A 20 -11.26 -8.55 -10.40
CA GLY A 20 -11.52 -8.01 -9.06
C GLY A 20 -11.44 -9.08 -7.99
N PHE A 21 -12.02 -10.28 -8.23
CA PHE A 21 -11.93 -11.41 -7.30
C PHE A 21 -10.49 -11.88 -7.09
N VAL A 22 -9.74 -12.08 -8.18
CA VAL A 22 -8.32 -12.51 -8.12
C VAL A 22 -7.48 -11.51 -7.34
N VAL A 23 -7.70 -10.20 -7.58
CA VAL A 23 -6.97 -9.15 -6.86
C VAL A 23 -7.42 -9.05 -5.41
N GLY A 24 -8.73 -9.15 -5.13
CA GLY A 24 -9.25 -9.20 -3.76
C GLY A 24 -8.59 -10.28 -2.92
N LEU A 25 -8.42 -11.48 -3.48
CA LEU A 25 -7.67 -12.57 -2.84
C LEU A 25 -6.19 -12.23 -2.64
N SER A 26 -5.54 -11.61 -3.64
CA SER A 26 -4.10 -11.35 -3.59
C SER A 26 -3.72 -10.21 -2.64
N VAL A 27 -4.65 -9.30 -2.33
CA VAL A 27 -4.44 -8.18 -1.41
C VAL A 27 -4.49 -8.62 0.06
N ILE A 28 -5.18 -9.72 0.39
CA ILE A 28 -5.34 -10.20 1.78
C ILE A 28 -4.00 -10.31 2.52
N PRO A 29 -3.00 -11.06 2.04
CA PRO A 29 -1.73 -11.21 2.76
C PRO A 29 -0.94 -9.89 2.85
N GLU A 30 -1.03 -9.08 1.83
CA GLU A 30 -0.32 -7.80 1.75
C GLU A 30 -0.82 -6.82 2.81
N THR A 31 -2.14 -6.65 2.87
CA THR A 31 -2.77 -5.74 3.85
C THR A 31 -2.65 -6.26 5.28
N ALA A 32 -2.74 -7.58 5.47
CA ALA A 32 -2.47 -8.21 6.77
C ALA A 32 -1.04 -7.89 7.24
N GLY A 33 -0.05 -8.02 6.34
CA GLY A 33 1.36 -7.69 6.63
C GLY A 33 1.55 -6.22 7.03
N PHE A 34 0.85 -5.30 6.41
CA PHE A 34 0.92 -3.88 6.76
C PHE A 34 0.28 -3.58 8.11
N ALA A 35 -0.84 -4.24 8.47
CA ALA A 35 -1.43 -4.11 9.81
C ALA A 35 -0.46 -4.60 10.90
N ILE A 36 0.11 -5.81 10.71
CA ILE A 36 1.09 -6.40 11.64
C ILE A 36 2.29 -5.47 11.83
N MET A 37 2.82 -4.91 10.73
CA MET A 37 3.95 -3.98 10.76
C MET A 37 3.66 -2.74 11.60
N VAL A 38 2.44 -2.21 11.55
CA VAL A 38 2.00 -1.05 12.35
C VAL A 38 1.70 -1.45 13.80
N GLY A 39 1.42 -2.74 14.06
CA GLY A 39 0.93 -3.24 15.35
C GLY A 39 -0.58 -3.11 15.51
N LEU A 40 -1.31 -2.91 14.41
CA LEU A 40 -2.78 -2.86 14.37
C LEU A 40 -3.37 -4.25 14.17
N ASP A 41 -4.64 -4.40 14.57
CA ASP A 41 -5.44 -5.57 14.21
C ASP A 41 -5.51 -5.72 12.68
N VAL A 42 -5.40 -6.95 12.21
CA VAL A 42 -5.44 -7.28 10.77
C VAL A 42 -6.78 -6.86 10.15
N GLY A 43 -7.87 -6.94 10.92
CA GLY A 43 -9.19 -6.46 10.52
C GLY A 43 -9.21 -4.99 10.14
N VAL A 44 -8.44 -4.15 10.84
CA VAL A 44 -8.32 -2.71 10.53
C VAL A 44 -7.85 -2.48 9.09
N ALA A 45 -6.84 -3.23 8.64
CA ALA A 45 -6.35 -3.11 7.26
C ALA A 45 -7.34 -3.66 6.23
N PHE A 46 -8.07 -4.72 6.57
CA PHE A 46 -9.09 -5.28 5.70
C PHE A 46 -10.27 -4.32 5.51
N TYR A 47 -10.76 -3.72 6.59
CA TYR A 47 -11.81 -2.70 6.52
C TYR A 47 -11.34 -1.46 5.77
N THR A 48 -10.10 -0.99 6.04
CA THR A 48 -9.48 0.09 5.27
C THR A 48 -9.49 -0.21 3.78
N THR A 49 -9.09 -1.42 3.39
CA THR A 49 -9.05 -1.85 1.99
C THR A 49 -10.44 -1.83 1.35
N PHE A 50 -11.44 -2.30 2.09
CA PHE A 50 -12.83 -2.22 1.65
C PHE A 50 -13.31 -0.77 1.47
N TYR A 51 -13.08 0.11 2.46
CA TYR A 51 -13.48 1.52 2.38
C TYR A 51 -12.81 2.21 1.21
N MET A 52 -11.50 2.01 1.04
CA MET A 52 -10.75 2.58 -0.07
C MET A 52 -11.29 2.08 -1.40
N ALA A 53 -11.45 0.77 -1.59
CA ALA A 53 -11.98 0.20 -2.83
C ALA A 53 -13.40 0.71 -3.14
N PHE A 54 -14.27 0.79 -2.14
CA PHE A 54 -15.62 1.31 -2.28
C PHE A 54 -15.63 2.77 -2.73
N VAL A 55 -14.94 3.64 -1.99
CA VAL A 55 -14.91 5.08 -2.26
C VAL A 55 -14.25 5.37 -3.61
N LEU A 56 -13.12 4.72 -3.91
CA LEU A 56 -12.39 4.96 -5.15
C LEU A 56 -13.11 4.39 -6.38
N SER A 57 -13.89 3.33 -6.22
CA SER A 57 -14.75 2.85 -7.32
C SER A 57 -15.81 3.88 -7.72
N LEU A 58 -16.32 4.66 -6.76
CA LEU A 58 -17.35 5.68 -7.01
C LEU A 58 -16.74 7.02 -7.45
N PHE A 59 -15.74 7.52 -6.74
CA PHE A 59 -15.25 8.89 -6.84
C PHE A 59 -13.87 9.00 -7.50
N GLY A 60 -13.08 7.92 -7.57
CA GLY A 60 -11.74 7.89 -8.17
C GLY A 60 -11.73 8.38 -9.61
N ALA A 61 -10.61 8.93 -10.05
CA ALA A 61 -10.43 9.34 -11.43
C ALA A 61 -9.98 8.17 -12.32
N ARG A 62 -9.19 7.24 -11.78
CA ARG A 62 -8.65 6.10 -12.53
C ARG A 62 -9.50 4.84 -12.33
N LYS A 63 -10.09 4.31 -13.42
CA LYS A 63 -10.78 3.02 -13.43
C LYS A 63 -9.79 1.86 -13.26
N ALA A 64 -10.28 0.75 -12.74
CA ALA A 64 -9.50 -0.47 -12.51
C ALA A 64 -8.27 -0.30 -11.59
N MET A 65 -8.10 0.83 -10.93
CA MET A 65 -7.05 1.07 -9.95
C MET A 65 -7.44 0.51 -8.59
N ILE A 66 -6.53 -0.19 -7.96
CA ILE A 66 -6.73 -0.81 -6.63
C ILE A 66 -6.10 0.08 -5.59
N SER A 67 -6.92 0.53 -4.63
CA SER A 67 -6.46 1.27 -3.44
C SER A 67 -6.82 0.47 -2.19
N ALA A 68 -5.89 0.39 -1.26
CA ALA A 68 -5.97 -0.43 -0.05
C ALA A 68 -5.08 0.13 1.06
N ALA A 69 -5.07 -0.50 2.22
CA ALA A 69 -3.98 -0.33 3.18
C ALA A 69 -2.64 -0.60 2.46
N ALA A 70 -1.66 0.28 2.63
CA ALA A 70 -0.44 0.25 1.80
C ALA A 70 0.83 0.43 2.63
N GLY A 71 1.93 -0.20 2.17
CA GLY A 71 3.19 -0.26 2.92
C GLY A 71 3.87 1.08 3.12
N SER A 72 3.83 1.97 2.15
CA SER A 72 4.46 3.29 2.21
C SER A 72 3.86 4.17 3.31
N VAL A 73 2.54 4.14 3.47
CA VAL A 73 1.83 4.88 4.52
C VAL A 73 1.85 4.13 5.85
N ALA A 74 1.86 2.79 5.82
CA ALA A 74 2.01 1.97 7.02
C ALA A 74 3.33 2.26 7.75
N LEU A 75 4.45 2.39 7.04
CA LEU A 75 5.76 2.77 7.63
C LEU A 75 5.69 4.08 8.42
N ILE A 76 4.92 5.06 7.95
CA ILE A 76 4.74 6.33 8.66
C ILE A 76 3.86 6.14 9.89
N LEU A 77 2.81 5.30 9.78
CA LEU A 77 1.92 4.96 10.90
C LEU A 77 2.65 4.22 12.03
N VAL A 78 3.69 3.41 11.73
CA VAL A 78 4.56 2.82 12.76
C VAL A 78 5.11 3.90 13.70
N GLY A 79 5.52 5.05 13.15
CA GLY A 79 5.99 6.19 13.94
C GLY A 79 4.90 6.81 14.80
N VAL A 80 3.68 6.93 14.27
CA VAL A 80 2.52 7.43 15.01
C VAL A 80 2.19 6.51 16.19
N VAL A 81 2.05 5.21 15.92
CA VAL A 81 1.69 4.22 16.95
C VAL A 81 2.75 4.11 18.03
N LYS A 82 4.04 4.13 17.64
CA LYS A 82 5.15 4.07 18.59
C LYS A 82 5.19 5.26 19.55
N ASN A 83 4.88 6.46 19.07
CA ASN A 83 5.04 7.70 19.84
C ASN A 83 3.76 8.12 20.58
N TYR A 84 2.58 7.76 20.06
CA TYR A 84 1.29 8.24 20.58
C TYR A 84 0.34 7.11 20.96
N GLY A 85 0.48 5.91 20.37
CA GLY A 85 -0.41 4.77 20.62
C GLY A 85 -1.30 4.41 19.44
N LEU A 86 -1.89 3.21 19.51
CA LEU A 86 -2.71 2.63 18.44
C LEU A 86 -3.93 3.49 18.06
N GLU A 87 -4.56 4.10 19.06
CA GLU A 87 -5.76 4.91 18.90
C GLU A 87 -5.54 6.17 18.03
N TYR A 88 -4.29 6.66 17.93
CA TYR A 88 -3.96 7.82 17.11
C TYR A 88 -3.75 7.50 15.63
N ALA A 89 -3.69 6.23 15.24
CA ALA A 89 -3.57 5.84 13.83
C ALA A 89 -4.79 6.31 13.01
N GLY A 90 -6.01 6.14 13.56
CA GLY A 90 -7.24 6.62 12.92
C GLY A 90 -7.30 8.15 12.84
N VAL A 91 -6.85 8.85 13.89
CA VAL A 91 -6.78 10.33 13.89
C VAL A 91 -5.81 10.84 12.84
N ALA A 92 -4.60 10.28 12.77
CA ALA A 92 -3.60 10.65 11.76
C ALA A 92 -4.11 10.37 10.34
N THR A 93 -4.84 9.25 10.15
CA THR A 93 -5.48 8.89 8.87
C THR A 93 -6.55 9.90 8.47
N LEU A 94 -7.41 10.30 9.40
CA LEU A 94 -8.43 11.31 9.17
C LEU A 94 -7.81 12.67 8.77
N MET A 95 -6.79 13.10 9.52
CA MET A 95 -6.05 14.33 9.22
C MET A 95 -5.38 14.26 7.84
N ALA A 96 -4.75 13.13 7.49
CA ALA A 96 -4.14 12.91 6.19
C ALA A 96 -5.18 12.99 5.06
N GLY A 97 -6.36 12.40 5.25
CA GLY A 97 -7.47 12.48 4.28
C GLY A 97 -7.93 13.91 4.03
N ILE A 98 -8.08 14.71 5.09
CA ILE A 98 -8.43 16.15 4.98
C ILE A 98 -7.34 16.90 4.19
N LEU A 99 -6.08 16.67 4.53
CA LEU A 99 -4.95 17.28 3.82
C LEU A 99 -4.92 16.86 2.34
N GLN A 100 -5.19 15.60 1.99
CA GLN A 100 -5.26 15.15 0.59
C GLN A 100 -6.37 15.87 -0.18
N ILE A 101 -7.53 16.09 0.42
CA ILE A 101 -8.61 16.90 -0.21
C ILE A 101 -8.12 18.31 -0.48
N LEU A 102 -7.48 18.94 0.50
CA LEU A 102 -6.91 20.30 0.34
C LEU A 102 -5.84 20.32 -0.77
N LEU A 103 -4.91 19.35 -0.77
CA LEU A 103 -3.90 19.21 -1.84
C LEU A 103 -4.54 19.05 -3.23
N GLY A 104 -5.66 18.32 -3.32
CA GLY A 104 -6.41 18.16 -4.55
C GLY A 104 -7.06 19.47 -5.04
N TYR A 105 -7.61 20.29 -4.14
CA TYR A 105 -8.14 21.62 -4.47
C TYR A 105 -7.02 22.61 -4.84
N LEU A 106 -5.89 22.57 -4.17
CA LEU A 106 -4.69 23.34 -4.50
C LEU A 106 -4.00 22.88 -5.79
N LYS A 107 -4.53 21.84 -6.44
CA LYS A 107 -4.03 21.27 -7.69
C LYS A 107 -2.58 20.78 -7.61
N ILE A 108 -2.16 20.33 -6.42
CA ILE A 108 -0.79 19.81 -6.14
C ILE A 108 -0.49 18.58 -7.00
N GLY A 109 -1.50 17.80 -7.41
CA GLY A 109 -1.31 16.70 -8.36
C GLY A 109 -0.60 17.10 -9.66
N ASN A 110 -0.72 18.37 -10.07
CA ASN A 110 0.00 18.88 -11.23
C ASN A 110 1.49 19.10 -10.98
N LEU A 111 1.92 19.22 -9.72
CA LEU A 111 3.33 19.40 -9.36
C LEU A 111 4.14 18.10 -9.45
N LEU A 112 3.49 16.93 -9.56
CA LEU A 112 4.19 15.67 -9.77
C LEU A 112 5.08 15.66 -11.03
N LYS A 113 4.76 16.47 -12.03
CA LYS A 113 5.60 16.63 -13.23
C LYS A 113 7.00 17.17 -12.91
N PHE A 114 7.15 17.84 -11.77
CA PHE A 114 8.41 18.42 -11.32
C PHE A 114 9.24 17.47 -10.43
N ILE A 115 8.67 16.30 -10.04
CA ILE A 115 9.43 15.30 -9.31
C ILE A 115 10.35 14.56 -10.30
N PRO A 116 11.68 14.68 -10.13
CA PRO A 116 12.63 14.03 -11.02
C PRO A 116 12.53 12.50 -10.93
N GLN A 117 12.89 11.82 -11.98
CA GLN A 117 12.90 10.35 -12.00
C GLN A 117 13.88 9.76 -10.99
N SER A 118 15.00 10.43 -10.74
CA SER A 118 15.98 10.07 -9.71
C SER A 118 15.36 10.04 -8.31
N VAL A 119 14.55 11.04 -7.97
CA VAL A 119 13.82 11.08 -6.68
C VAL A 119 12.83 9.93 -6.58
N MET A 120 12.14 9.62 -7.68
CA MET A 120 11.19 8.50 -7.74
C MET A 120 11.88 7.15 -7.53
N TYR A 121 13.04 6.94 -8.16
CA TYR A 121 13.85 5.74 -7.93
C TYR A 121 14.35 5.67 -6.49
N GLY A 122 14.80 6.79 -5.92
CA GLY A 122 15.19 6.86 -4.51
C GLY A 122 14.05 6.49 -3.57
N PHE A 123 12.84 7.00 -3.83
CA PHE A 123 11.64 6.71 -3.07
C PHE A 123 11.29 5.21 -3.05
N VAL A 124 11.18 4.57 -4.24
CA VAL A 124 10.79 3.15 -4.30
C VAL A 124 11.89 2.23 -3.77
N ASN A 125 13.17 2.58 -3.94
CA ASN A 125 14.28 1.81 -3.40
C ASN A 125 14.32 1.89 -1.87
N ALA A 126 14.16 3.09 -1.31
CA ALA A 126 14.07 3.27 0.13
C ALA A 126 12.87 2.53 0.73
N LEU A 127 11.70 2.60 0.07
CA LEU A 127 10.50 1.87 0.48
C LEU A 127 10.75 0.36 0.52
N GLY A 128 11.33 -0.21 -0.54
CA GLY A 128 11.67 -1.64 -0.57
C GLY A 128 12.61 -2.05 0.55
N ILE A 129 13.65 -1.24 0.84
CA ILE A 129 14.58 -1.50 1.94
C ILE A 129 13.88 -1.43 3.30
N LEU A 130 13.08 -0.39 3.55
CA LEU A 130 12.37 -0.24 4.83
C LEU A 130 11.37 -1.39 5.06
N LEU A 131 10.61 -1.78 4.04
CA LEU A 131 9.69 -2.92 4.12
C LEU A 131 10.43 -4.21 4.48
N LEU A 132 11.61 -4.44 3.88
CA LEU A 132 12.42 -5.60 4.20
C LEU A 132 12.98 -5.55 5.63
N MET A 133 13.46 -4.38 6.08
CA MET A 133 13.98 -4.19 7.43
C MET A 133 12.92 -4.50 8.51
N GLU A 134 11.66 -4.11 8.28
CA GLU A 134 10.58 -4.43 9.20
C GLU A 134 10.34 -5.95 9.35
N GLN A 135 10.53 -6.73 8.27
CA GLN A 135 10.37 -8.19 8.34
C GLN A 135 11.46 -8.83 9.22
N PHE A 136 12.68 -8.29 9.24
CA PHE A 136 13.72 -8.81 10.13
C PHE A 136 13.40 -8.66 11.61
N LYS A 137 12.63 -7.64 12.00
CA LYS A 137 12.19 -7.48 13.40
C LYS A 137 11.31 -8.65 13.84
N PHE A 138 10.40 -9.11 12.99
CA PHE A 138 9.56 -10.27 13.27
C PHE A 138 10.39 -11.55 13.40
N LEU A 139 11.44 -11.70 12.59
CA LEU A 139 12.27 -12.92 12.56
C LEU A 139 13.23 -13.03 13.76
N GLN A 140 13.41 -11.95 14.53
CA GLN A 140 14.23 -12.00 15.74
C GLN A 140 13.60 -12.95 16.77
N ASN A 141 14.44 -13.83 17.36
CA ASN A 141 14.06 -14.78 18.39
C ASN A 141 13.03 -15.86 17.96
N GLN A 142 12.84 -16.09 16.66
CA GLN A 142 12.00 -17.16 16.15
C GLN A 142 12.72 -18.52 16.16
N ASN A 143 11.95 -19.61 16.24
CA ASN A 143 12.46 -20.97 16.20
C ASN A 143 12.85 -21.40 14.78
N LEU A 144 13.60 -22.49 14.66
CA LEU A 144 14.03 -23.05 13.37
C LEU A 144 12.85 -23.39 12.45
N GLY A 145 11.73 -23.85 13.00
CA GLY A 145 10.52 -24.17 12.22
C GLY A 145 9.98 -22.97 11.46
N VAL A 146 10.01 -21.76 12.06
CA VAL A 146 9.60 -20.51 11.40
C VAL A 146 10.52 -20.20 10.22
N PHE A 147 11.84 -20.39 10.34
CA PHE A 147 12.77 -20.16 9.23
C PHE A 147 12.58 -21.16 8.09
N ILE A 148 12.26 -22.42 8.40
CA ILE A 148 11.94 -23.45 7.39
C ILE A 148 10.66 -23.05 6.65
N LEU A 149 9.61 -22.65 7.36
CA LEU A 149 8.35 -22.19 6.77
C LEU A 149 8.55 -20.94 5.90
N LEU A 150 9.39 -19.99 6.37
CA LEU A 150 9.76 -18.78 5.58
C LEU A 150 10.43 -19.18 4.27
N PHE A 151 11.41 -20.06 4.32
CA PHE A 151 12.14 -20.51 3.14
C PHE A 151 11.20 -21.22 2.14
N ILE A 152 10.33 -22.11 2.62
CA ILE A 152 9.33 -22.80 1.81
C ILE A 152 8.39 -21.77 1.18
N GLY A 153 7.91 -20.77 1.96
CA GLY A 153 7.03 -19.72 1.47
C GLY A 153 7.66 -18.91 0.34
N ILE A 154 8.91 -18.47 0.53
CA ILE A 154 9.66 -17.76 -0.51
C ILE A 154 9.81 -18.62 -1.77
N LEU A 155 10.15 -19.90 -1.60
CA LEU A 155 10.34 -20.85 -2.69
C LEU A 155 9.05 -21.04 -3.49
N ILE A 156 7.91 -21.16 -2.82
CA ILE A 156 6.59 -21.24 -3.47
C ILE A 156 6.32 -19.97 -4.28
N ILE A 157 6.54 -18.79 -3.70
CA ILE A 157 6.26 -17.52 -4.40
C ILE A 157 7.08 -17.39 -5.68
N TYR A 158 8.34 -17.85 -5.66
CA TYR A 158 9.23 -17.80 -6.84
C TYR A 158 8.94 -18.88 -7.88
N LEU A 159 8.67 -20.12 -7.45
CA LEU A 159 8.55 -21.26 -8.37
C LEU A 159 7.12 -21.41 -8.93
N PHE A 160 6.10 -21.09 -8.16
CA PHE A 160 4.71 -21.29 -8.58
C PHE A 160 4.33 -20.52 -9.87
N PRO A 161 4.80 -19.28 -10.13
CA PRO A 161 4.56 -18.57 -11.39
C PRO A 161 5.15 -19.25 -12.63
N LEU A 162 6.08 -20.20 -12.46
CA LEU A 162 6.61 -21.03 -13.55
C LEU A 162 5.60 -22.10 -13.98
N ILE A 163 4.74 -22.54 -13.07
CA ILE A 163 3.68 -23.53 -13.33
C ILE A 163 2.45 -22.85 -13.90
N THR A 164 1.97 -21.79 -13.25
CA THR A 164 0.82 -21.02 -13.70
C THR A 164 0.85 -19.58 -13.22
N LYS A 165 0.42 -18.67 -14.11
CA LYS A 165 0.26 -17.24 -13.80
C LYS A 165 -1.21 -16.86 -13.55
N LYS A 166 -2.14 -17.84 -13.57
CA LYS A 166 -3.58 -17.59 -13.40
C LYS A 166 -3.96 -17.39 -11.94
N ILE A 167 -3.21 -17.97 -11.01
CA ILE A 167 -3.45 -17.88 -9.57
C ILE A 167 -2.30 -17.11 -8.93
N PRO A 168 -2.59 -16.13 -8.06
CA PRO A 168 -1.55 -15.39 -7.35
C PRO A 168 -0.69 -16.32 -6.47
N SER A 169 0.63 -16.29 -6.65
CA SER A 169 1.56 -17.13 -5.86
C SER A 169 1.52 -16.82 -4.36
N ASN A 170 1.20 -15.56 -3.99
CA ASN A 170 1.04 -15.14 -2.61
C ASN A 170 -0.07 -15.91 -1.90
N LEU A 171 -1.19 -16.16 -2.58
CA LEU A 171 -2.30 -16.95 -2.05
C LEU A 171 -1.89 -18.42 -1.84
N ILE A 172 -1.23 -19.00 -2.82
CA ILE A 172 -0.74 -20.39 -2.74
C ILE A 172 0.31 -20.54 -1.64
N CYS A 173 1.18 -19.55 -1.46
CA CYS A 173 2.13 -19.52 -0.35
C CYS A 173 1.39 -19.61 1.00
N ILE A 174 0.39 -18.78 1.22
CA ILE A 174 -0.38 -18.81 2.46
C ILE A 174 -1.03 -20.17 2.68
N LEU A 175 -1.72 -20.71 1.67
CA LEU A 175 -2.43 -21.98 1.80
C LEU A 175 -1.45 -23.15 2.13
N ILE A 176 -0.35 -23.24 1.40
CA ILE A 176 0.61 -24.34 1.58
C ILE A 176 1.39 -24.18 2.91
N VAL A 177 1.88 -22.99 3.22
CA VAL A 177 2.62 -22.75 4.49
C VAL A 177 1.70 -22.96 5.69
N SER A 178 0.42 -22.54 5.62
CA SER A 178 -0.56 -22.80 6.67
C SER A 178 -0.84 -24.31 6.83
N ALA A 179 -1.00 -25.02 5.72
CA ALA A 179 -1.20 -26.46 5.76
C ALA A 179 -0.01 -27.19 6.38
N ILE A 180 1.23 -26.85 5.99
CA ILE A 180 2.46 -27.43 6.56
C ILE A 180 2.55 -27.12 8.04
N ALA A 181 2.33 -25.88 8.46
CA ALA A 181 2.39 -25.48 9.86
C ALA A 181 1.39 -26.25 10.73
N LEU A 182 0.18 -26.50 10.22
CA LEU A 182 -0.86 -27.27 10.92
C LEU A 182 -0.55 -28.77 10.96
N ILE A 183 -0.13 -29.38 9.84
CA ILE A 183 0.12 -30.83 9.75
C ILE A 183 1.30 -31.25 10.61
N PHE A 184 2.36 -30.44 10.64
CA PHE A 184 3.59 -30.75 11.38
C PHE A 184 3.67 -30.08 12.75
N ASP A 185 2.58 -29.45 13.21
CA ASP A 185 2.51 -28.75 14.50
C ASP A 185 3.73 -27.82 14.75
N MET A 186 4.09 -27.05 13.72
CA MET A 186 5.29 -26.21 13.73
C MET A 186 5.03 -24.93 14.53
N HIS A 187 4.86 -24.96 15.83
CA HIS A 187 4.63 -23.87 16.79
C HIS A 187 5.00 -22.47 16.26
N ALA A 188 4.29 -22.03 15.21
CA ALA A 188 4.47 -20.73 14.56
C ALA A 188 3.35 -19.77 15.03
N PRO A 189 3.68 -18.53 15.42
CA PRO A 189 2.66 -17.54 15.74
C PRO A 189 1.69 -17.36 14.56
N ASN A 190 0.40 -17.29 14.84
CA ASN A 190 -0.65 -17.08 13.84
C ASN A 190 -1.30 -15.69 13.99
N LEU A 191 -2.11 -15.29 13.00
CA LEU A 191 -2.76 -13.97 12.99
C LEU A 191 -3.69 -13.75 14.18
N GLY A 192 -4.30 -14.79 14.72
CA GLY A 192 -5.17 -14.73 15.90
C GLY A 192 -4.41 -14.64 17.23
N SER A 193 -3.09 -14.81 17.25
CA SER A 193 -2.27 -14.59 18.44
C SER A 193 -1.96 -13.12 18.72
N ILE A 194 -2.27 -12.23 17.75
CA ILE A 194 -2.31 -10.80 17.97
C ILE A 194 -3.62 -10.52 18.68
N GLU A 195 -3.59 -9.98 19.89
CA GLU A 195 -4.62 -9.97 20.95
C GLU A 195 -6.03 -9.52 20.59
N GLN A 196 -6.30 -9.13 19.36
CA GLN A 196 -7.63 -8.71 18.90
C GLN A 196 -7.89 -9.39 17.57
N GLY A 197 -8.69 -10.44 17.57
CA GLY A 197 -9.18 -11.10 16.35
C GLY A 197 -9.83 -10.11 15.39
N VAL A 198 -10.18 -10.53 14.18
CA VAL A 198 -10.87 -9.67 13.19
C VAL A 198 -12.14 -9.09 13.84
N SER A 199 -11.94 -8.02 14.58
CA SER A 199 -13.01 -7.30 15.27
C SER A 199 -13.87 -6.59 14.23
N GLY A 200 -15.18 -6.49 14.47
CA GLY A 200 -16.14 -5.89 13.54
C GLY A 200 -15.87 -4.41 13.23
N PHE A 201 -16.78 -3.80 12.50
CA PHE A 201 -16.73 -2.36 12.22
C PHE A 201 -16.64 -1.54 13.50
N HIS A 202 -15.60 -0.75 13.64
CA HIS A 202 -15.39 0.13 14.78
C HIS A 202 -15.39 1.58 14.30
N PHE A 203 -16.16 2.43 14.99
CA PHE A 203 -15.98 3.87 14.83
C PHE A 203 -14.63 4.28 15.45
N ILE A 204 -14.07 5.36 14.96
CA ILE A 204 -12.86 5.96 15.53
C ILE A 204 -13.03 6.08 17.05
N ILE A 205 -12.12 5.48 17.78
CA ILE A 205 -11.98 5.73 19.21
C ILE A 205 -11.22 7.04 19.32
N ILE A 206 -11.95 8.12 19.67
CA ILE A 206 -11.29 9.41 19.92
C ILE A 206 -10.50 9.25 21.21
N PRO A 207 -9.14 9.40 21.15
CA PRO A 207 -8.32 9.29 22.37
C PRO A 207 -8.78 10.29 23.41
N LYS A 208 -8.89 9.84 24.68
CA LYS A 208 -9.35 10.69 25.78
C LYS A 208 -8.48 11.94 25.98
N ASN A 209 -7.20 11.85 25.60
CA ASN A 209 -6.21 12.92 25.76
C ASN A 209 -5.97 13.68 24.45
N LEU A 210 -6.89 13.58 23.47
CA LEU A 210 -6.75 14.33 22.22
C LEU A 210 -6.97 15.82 22.50
N ASP A 211 -5.89 16.55 22.61
CA ASP A 211 -5.87 18.01 22.72
C ASP A 211 -5.28 18.66 21.46
N PHE A 212 -5.36 19.99 21.40
CA PHE A 212 -4.85 20.74 20.26
C PHE A 212 -3.32 20.60 20.09
N LYS A 213 -2.57 20.40 21.18
CA LYS A 213 -1.13 20.19 21.16
C LYS A 213 -0.80 18.90 20.43
N ILE A 214 -1.48 17.81 20.76
CA ILE A 214 -1.27 16.51 20.11
C ILE A 214 -1.64 16.58 18.61
N VAL A 215 -2.70 17.30 18.24
CA VAL A 215 -3.06 17.51 16.83
C VAL A 215 -1.92 18.22 16.07
N ILE A 216 -1.28 19.23 16.70
CA ILE A 216 -0.10 19.88 16.11
C ILE A 216 1.07 18.89 15.98
N GLU A 217 1.35 18.09 17.00
CA GLU A 217 2.42 17.11 17.01
C GLU A 217 2.19 15.98 15.98
N LEU A 218 0.94 15.60 15.71
CA LEU A 218 0.56 14.64 14.68
C LEU A 218 0.61 15.23 13.25
N SER A 219 0.55 16.56 13.12
CA SER A 219 0.44 17.20 11.80
C SER A 219 1.60 16.87 10.83
N PRO A 220 2.87 16.71 11.23
CA PRO A 220 3.94 16.27 10.34
C PRO A 220 3.75 14.84 9.82
N TYR A 221 3.22 13.94 10.65
CA TYR A 221 2.87 12.58 10.24
C TYR A 221 1.72 12.60 9.25
N ALA A 222 0.64 13.33 9.56
CA ALA A 222 -0.51 13.46 8.68
C ALA A 222 -0.15 14.07 7.32
N LEU A 223 0.72 15.09 7.31
CA LEU A 223 1.24 15.66 6.07
C LEU A 223 2.08 14.65 5.29
N SER A 224 2.93 13.89 5.96
CA SER A 224 3.74 12.84 5.34
C SER A 224 2.85 11.75 4.74
N LEU A 225 1.82 11.29 5.46
CA LEU A 225 0.82 10.33 4.98
C LEU A 225 0.09 10.86 3.74
N ALA A 226 -0.34 12.13 3.78
CA ALA A 226 -1.04 12.77 2.67
C ALA A 226 -0.16 12.88 1.42
N LEU A 227 1.09 13.31 1.57
CA LEU A 227 2.02 13.47 0.45
C LEU A 227 2.42 12.12 -0.15
N VAL A 228 2.86 11.16 0.67
CA VAL A 228 3.28 9.83 0.22
C VAL A 228 2.12 9.09 -0.45
N GLY A 229 0.95 9.04 0.19
CA GLY A 229 -0.23 8.40 -0.37
C GLY A 229 -0.69 9.05 -1.69
N THR A 230 -0.58 10.39 -1.81
CA THR A 230 -0.88 11.10 -3.06
C THR A 230 0.12 10.75 -4.16
N ILE A 231 1.43 10.80 -3.86
CA ILE A 231 2.48 10.48 -4.83
C ILE A 231 2.30 9.07 -5.38
N GLU A 232 2.14 8.07 -4.50
CA GLU A 232 1.99 6.67 -4.90
C GLU A 232 0.72 6.45 -5.72
N SER A 233 -0.40 7.05 -5.32
CA SER A 233 -1.67 6.93 -6.04
C SER A 233 -1.61 7.54 -7.44
N LEU A 234 -0.97 8.69 -7.57
CA LEU A 234 -0.85 9.35 -8.86
C LEU A 234 0.17 8.67 -9.79
N LEU A 235 1.20 8.03 -9.23
CA LEU A 235 2.11 7.17 -10.01
C LEU A 235 1.40 5.92 -10.50
N THR A 236 0.60 5.30 -9.65
CA THR A 236 -0.23 4.15 -10.02
C THR A 236 -1.20 4.53 -11.13
N ALA A 237 -1.90 5.67 -11.01
CA ALA A 237 -2.80 6.17 -12.04
C ALA A 237 -2.06 6.39 -13.37
N LYS A 238 -0.88 7.03 -13.36
CA LYS A 238 -0.05 7.23 -14.55
C LYS A 238 0.38 5.90 -15.18
N THR A 239 0.73 4.91 -14.38
CA THR A 239 1.10 3.57 -14.88
C THR A 239 -0.08 2.91 -15.57
N LEU A 240 -1.28 3.00 -14.99
CA LEU A 240 -2.49 2.47 -15.60
C LEU A 240 -2.93 3.24 -16.85
N ASP A 241 -2.71 4.56 -16.92
CA ASP A 241 -2.94 5.36 -18.13
C ASP A 241 -2.17 4.78 -19.32
N VAL A 242 -0.90 4.36 -19.09
CA VAL A 242 -0.06 3.73 -20.12
C VAL A 242 -0.53 2.32 -20.48
N ILE A 243 -0.99 1.53 -19.50
CA ILE A 243 -1.40 0.12 -19.72
C ILE A 243 -2.76 0.05 -20.40
N LEU A 244 -3.75 0.79 -19.92
CA LEU A 244 -5.13 0.70 -20.39
C LEU A 244 -5.39 1.53 -21.64
N LYS A 245 -4.61 2.59 -21.88
CA LYS A 245 -4.68 3.46 -23.09
C LYS A 245 -6.09 4.01 -23.36
N ASP A 246 -6.87 4.25 -22.32
CA ASP A 246 -8.26 4.73 -22.39
C ASP A 246 -8.43 6.21 -21.95
N GLY A 247 -7.34 6.94 -21.87
CA GLY A 247 -7.25 8.35 -21.52
C GLY A 247 -6.29 8.65 -20.38
N VAL A 248 -6.11 9.92 -20.08
CA VAL A 248 -5.27 10.41 -18.97
C VAL A 248 -6.14 10.72 -17.77
N SER A 249 -5.74 10.22 -16.61
CA SER A 249 -6.48 10.42 -15.36
C SER A 249 -6.36 11.83 -14.82
N ASP A 250 -7.47 12.37 -14.32
CA ASP A 250 -7.46 13.65 -13.59
C ASP A 250 -6.79 13.46 -12.22
N LYS A 251 -5.57 13.97 -12.10
CA LYS A 251 -4.73 13.83 -10.92
C LYS A 251 -5.34 14.48 -9.68
N ASN A 252 -5.98 15.65 -9.85
CA ASN A 252 -6.53 16.38 -8.71
C ASN A 252 -7.84 15.74 -8.23
N LYS A 253 -8.64 15.20 -9.15
CA LYS A 253 -9.81 14.38 -8.80
C LYS A 253 -9.39 13.12 -8.06
N GLU A 254 -8.33 12.44 -8.52
CA GLU A 254 -7.80 11.25 -7.86
C GLU A 254 -7.32 11.57 -6.44
N THR A 255 -6.54 12.63 -6.25
CA THR A 255 -6.07 13.06 -4.94
C THR A 255 -7.23 13.32 -3.96
N LYS A 256 -8.29 14.01 -4.43
CA LYS A 256 -9.49 14.25 -3.61
C LYS A 256 -10.23 12.96 -3.27
N ALA A 257 -10.33 12.03 -4.19
CA ALA A 257 -10.98 10.75 -3.96
C ALA A 257 -10.20 9.89 -2.95
N GLN A 258 -8.87 9.85 -3.04
CA GLN A 258 -8.01 9.21 -2.04
C GLN A 258 -8.20 9.85 -0.65
N GLY A 259 -8.27 11.19 -0.59
CA GLY A 259 -8.56 11.91 0.64
C GLY A 259 -9.91 11.55 1.24
N LEU A 260 -10.96 11.46 0.43
CA LEU A 260 -12.28 11.04 0.88
C LEU A 260 -12.26 9.59 1.43
N GLY A 261 -11.55 8.68 0.74
CA GLY A 261 -11.36 7.32 1.20
C GLY A 261 -10.67 7.27 2.56
N ASN A 262 -9.62 8.06 2.75
CA ASN A 262 -8.88 8.13 4.03
C ASN A 262 -9.68 8.81 5.14
N ILE A 263 -10.54 9.80 4.83
CA ILE A 263 -11.47 10.37 5.83
C ILE A 263 -12.43 9.29 6.32
N ILE A 264 -13.06 8.54 5.39
CA ILE A 264 -13.99 7.48 5.75
C ILE A 264 -13.27 6.37 6.52
N SER A 265 -12.09 5.96 6.06
CA SER A 265 -11.26 4.98 6.77
C SER A 265 -10.93 5.43 8.18
N GLY A 266 -10.41 6.65 8.35
CA GLY A 266 -10.08 7.19 9.67
C GLY A 266 -11.29 7.31 10.61
N LEU A 267 -12.44 7.78 10.11
CA LEU A 267 -13.67 7.87 10.90
C LEU A 267 -14.21 6.51 11.35
N LEU A 268 -13.96 5.47 10.57
CA LEU A 268 -14.39 4.10 10.85
C LEU A 268 -13.26 3.26 11.50
N GLY A 269 -12.28 3.90 12.13
CA GLY A 269 -11.22 3.24 12.89
C GLY A 269 -10.19 2.52 12.02
N GLY A 270 -10.17 2.80 10.71
CA GLY A 270 -9.21 2.24 9.76
C GLY A 270 -7.86 2.94 9.78
N MET A 271 -6.91 2.39 9.04
CA MET A 271 -5.60 2.97 8.78
C MET A 271 -5.55 3.73 7.45
N THR A 272 -4.46 4.44 7.19
CA THR A 272 -4.27 5.14 5.91
C THR A 272 -4.10 4.16 4.75
N GLY A 273 -4.81 4.44 3.65
CA GLY A 273 -4.66 3.71 2.40
C GLY A 273 -4.19 4.60 1.25
N CYS A 274 -3.67 3.96 0.21
CA CYS A 274 -3.35 4.56 -1.08
C CYS A 274 -3.40 3.52 -2.20
N ALA A 275 -3.15 3.93 -3.44
CA ALA A 275 -3.18 3.00 -4.56
C ALA A 275 -1.96 2.06 -4.56
N LEU A 276 -2.22 0.77 -4.74
CA LEU A 276 -1.20 -0.27 -4.87
C LEU A 276 -0.82 -0.47 -6.33
N VAL A 277 0.41 -0.12 -6.70
CA VAL A 277 0.91 -0.23 -8.09
C VAL A 277 0.82 -1.67 -8.59
N GLY A 278 1.36 -2.63 -7.83
CA GLY A 278 1.42 -4.05 -8.21
C GLY A 278 0.03 -4.64 -8.45
N GLN A 279 -0.88 -4.45 -7.50
CA GLN A 279 -2.24 -4.97 -7.55
C GLN A 279 -3.05 -4.32 -8.68
N SER A 280 -2.85 -3.03 -8.92
CA SER A 280 -3.48 -2.31 -10.03
C SER A 280 -3.01 -2.83 -11.39
N ILE A 281 -1.72 -3.13 -11.54
CA ILE A 281 -1.18 -3.74 -12.75
C ILE A 281 -1.73 -5.15 -12.97
N ILE A 282 -1.81 -5.97 -11.90
CA ILE A 282 -2.40 -7.30 -11.96
C ILE A 282 -3.86 -7.21 -12.40
N ASN A 283 -4.64 -6.31 -11.80
CA ASN A 283 -6.04 -6.08 -12.16
C ASN A 283 -6.20 -5.76 -13.65
N ALA A 284 -5.46 -4.76 -14.14
CA ALA A 284 -5.49 -4.34 -15.54
C ALA A 284 -5.06 -5.46 -16.50
N LYS A 285 -3.97 -6.19 -16.19
CA LYS A 285 -3.47 -7.32 -17.00
C LYS A 285 -4.39 -8.52 -16.99
N SER A 286 -5.18 -8.71 -15.92
CA SER A 286 -6.23 -9.74 -15.85
C SER A 286 -7.48 -9.37 -16.64
N GLY A 287 -7.51 -8.20 -17.26
CA GLY A 287 -8.57 -7.76 -18.17
C GLY A 287 -9.56 -6.76 -17.57
N ALA A 288 -9.29 -6.22 -16.38
CA ALA A 288 -10.10 -5.17 -15.78
C ALA A 288 -10.06 -3.89 -16.62
N LYS A 289 -11.23 -3.23 -16.78
CA LYS A 289 -11.36 -1.99 -17.54
C LYS A 289 -12.26 -0.96 -16.87
N THR A 290 -13.14 -1.38 -15.98
CA THR A 290 -14.17 -0.51 -15.41
C THR A 290 -14.03 -0.37 -13.90
N ARG A 291 -14.87 0.47 -13.31
CA ARG A 291 -14.95 0.70 -11.86
C ARG A 291 -15.42 -0.54 -11.10
N LEU A 292 -16.16 -1.43 -11.80
CA LEU A 292 -16.70 -2.64 -11.22
C LEU A 292 -15.59 -3.56 -10.67
N SER A 293 -14.44 -3.64 -11.33
CA SER A 293 -13.34 -4.48 -10.85
C SER A 293 -12.76 -3.96 -9.52
N THR A 294 -12.62 -2.63 -9.37
CA THR A 294 -12.15 -2.02 -8.11
C THR A 294 -13.16 -2.26 -6.98
N PHE A 295 -14.45 -2.02 -7.26
CA PHE A 295 -15.52 -2.29 -6.30
C PHE A 295 -15.53 -3.77 -5.87
N PHE A 296 -15.48 -4.66 -6.85
CA PHE A 296 -15.59 -6.11 -6.60
C PHE A 296 -14.35 -6.67 -5.89
N ALA A 297 -13.17 -6.08 -6.08
CA ALA A 297 -11.97 -6.44 -5.33
C ALA A 297 -12.15 -6.18 -3.82
N GLY A 298 -12.63 -5.01 -3.42
CA GLY A 298 -12.93 -4.71 -2.02
C GLY A 298 -14.09 -5.52 -1.48
N PHE A 299 -15.16 -5.67 -2.26
CA PHE A 299 -16.34 -6.46 -1.87
C PHE A 299 -16.00 -7.93 -1.65
N SER A 300 -15.30 -8.56 -2.60
CA SER A 300 -14.90 -9.96 -2.48
C SER A 300 -13.94 -10.20 -1.30
N LEU A 301 -12.99 -9.28 -1.07
CA LEU A 301 -12.13 -9.32 0.11
C LEU A 301 -12.96 -9.32 1.39
N MET A 302 -13.91 -8.39 1.51
CA MET A 302 -14.76 -8.30 2.71
C MET A 302 -15.60 -9.55 2.93
N VAL A 303 -16.24 -10.07 1.87
CA VAL A 303 -17.03 -11.32 1.94
C VAL A 303 -16.13 -12.49 2.36
N LEU A 304 -14.96 -12.63 1.76
CA LEU A 304 -14.03 -13.71 2.10
C LEU A 304 -13.60 -13.66 3.57
N ILE A 305 -13.29 -12.47 4.08
CA ILE A 305 -12.87 -12.33 5.47
C ILE A 305 -14.01 -12.62 6.44
N LEU A 306 -15.22 -12.11 6.17
CA LEU A 306 -16.38 -12.37 7.03
C LEU A 306 -16.78 -13.84 7.05
N VAL A 307 -16.72 -14.52 5.89
CA VAL A 307 -17.10 -15.93 5.78
C VAL A 307 -16.01 -16.86 6.31
N PHE A 308 -14.73 -16.53 6.07
CA PHE A 308 -13.59 -17.39 6.40
C PHE A 308 -12.76 -16.86 7.57
N ASN A 309 -13.33 -16.02 8.43
CA ASN A 309 -12.63 -15.44 9.57
C ASN A 309 -11.90 -16.47 10.43
N GLU A 310 -12.53 -17.57 10.75
CA GLU A 310 -11.95 -18.67 11.55
C GLU A 310 -10.69 -19.30 10.91
N TYR A 311 -10.57 -19.24 9.59
CA TYR A 311 -9.41 -19.73 8.86
C TYR A 311 -8.34 -18.64 8.75
N VAL A 312 -8.74 -17.38 8.57
CA VAL A 312 -7.81 -16.24 8.47
C VAL A 312 -7.00 -16.08 9.75
N VAL A 313 -7.62 -16.22 10.92
CA VAL A 313 -6.91 -16.14 12.22
C VAL A 313 -5.89 -17.26 12.43
N LYS A 314 -6.04 -18.41 11.76
CA LYS A 314 -5.11 -19.54 11.83
C LYS A 314 -3.92 -19.42 10.87
N ILE A 315 -3.88 -18.42 10.00
CA ILE A 315 -2.76 -18.20 9.09
C ILE A 315 -1.50 -17.88 9.90
N PRO A 316 -0.39 -18.63 9.72
CA PRO A 316 0.87 -18.33 10.38
C PRO A 316 1.41 -16.96 9.91
N ILE A 317 1.85 -16.12 10.84
CA ILE A 317 2.43 -14.82 10.52
C ILE A 317 3.61 -14.96 9.56
N VAL A 318 4.39 -16.03 9.67
CA VAL A 318 5.52 -16.30 8.77
C VAL A 318 5.12 -16.43 7.29
N ALA A 319 3.91 -16.90 6.99
CA ALA A 319 3.41 -16.95 5.61
C ALA A 319 3.20 -15.52 5.06
N VAL A 320 2.70 -14.62 5.89
CA VAL A 320 2.56 -13.20 5.56
C VAL A 320 3.94 -12.54 5.42
N VAL A 321 4.88 -12.85 6.31
CA VAL A 321 6.28 -12.36 6.24
C VAL A 321 6.95 -12.79 4.94
N ALA A 322 6.74 -14.03 4.48
CA ALA A 322 7.28 -14.50 3.19
C ALA A 322 6.75 -13.65 2.01
N VAL A 323 5.45 -13.34 2.03
CA VAL A 323 4.83 -12.46 1.04
C VAL A 323 5.42 -11.04 1.13
N MET A 324 5.58 -10.50 2.34
CA MET A 324 6.11 -9.16 2.56
C MET A 324 7.57 -9.03 2.13
N VAL A 325 8.41 -10.04 2.37
CA VAL A 325 9.78 -10.13 1.83
C VAL A 325 9.76 -10.03 0.32
N MET A 326 8.87 -10.78 -0.34
CA MET A 326 8.75 -10.73 -1.80
C MET A 326 8.27 -9.36 -2.30
N ILE A 327 7.30 -8.73 -1.62
CA ILE A 327 6.84 -7.38 -1.95
C ILE A 327 8.00 -6.38 -1.83
N SER A 328 8.83 -6.50 -0.80
CA SER A 328 10.02 -5.64 -0.62
C SER A 328 10.95 -5.73 -1.83
N PHE A 329 11.23 -6.95 -2.31
CA PHE A 329 12.06 -7.16 -3.50
C PHE A 329 11.41 -6.66 -4.78
N THR A 330 10.10 -6.84 -4.96
CA THR A 330 9.39 -6.36 -6.16
C THR A 330 9.20 -4.85 -6.18
N THR A 331 9.16 -4.22 -5.02
CA THR A 331 9.10 -2.75 -4.87
C THR A 331 10.45 -2.12 -5.19
N PHE A 332 11.56 -2.77 -4.81
CA PHE A 332 12.90 -2.26 -5.08
C PHE A 332 13.20 -2.26 -6.59
N ASN A 333 13.59 -1.11 -7.11
CA ASN A 333 13.90 -0.95 -8.53
C ASN A 333 15.35 -1.34 -8.83
N PHE A 334 15.61 -2.65 -9.01
CA PHE A 334 16.93 -3.18 -9.36
C PHE A 334 17.51 -2.56 -10.63
N GLN A 335 16.68 -2.19 -11.62
CA GLN A 335 17.14 -1.59 -12.85
C GLN A 335 17.78 -0.22 -12.64
N SER A 336 17.30 0.56 -11.65
CA SER A 336 17.90 1.85 -11.31
C SER A 336 19.33 1.71 -10.78
N VAL A 337 19.61 0.62 -10.07
CA VAL A 337 20.95 0.31 -9.54
C VAL A 337 21.83 -0.33 -10.61
N MET A 338 21.33 -1.28 -11.39
CA MET A 338 22.09 -1.93 -12.47
C MET A 338 22.48 -0.95 -13.57
N ASN A 339 21.63 0.02 -13.87
CA ASN A 339 21.87 1.04 -14.88
C ASN A 339 22.57 2.31 -14.33
N ILE A 340 23.13 2.27 -13.14
CA ILE A 340 23.76 3.43 -12.48
C ILE A 340 24.84 4.10 -13.35
N LYS A 341 25.58 3.31 -14.14
CA LYS A 341 26.59 3.79 -15.07
C LYS A 341 26.02 4.49 -16.31
N LYS A 342 24.73 4.25 -16.63
CA LYS A 342 24.03 4.85 -17.78
C LYS A 342 23.25 6.11 -17.38
N ILE A 343 23.03 6.30 -16.09
CA ILE A 343 22.35 7.46 -15.52
C ILE A 343 23.39 8.56 -15.27
N LYS A 344 23.02 9.82 -15.43
CA LYS A 344 23.91 10.93 -15.13
C LYS A 344 24.33 10.87 -13.65
N LEU A 345 25.60 11.13 -13.35
CA LEU A 345 26.14 11.06 -11.99
C LEU A 345 25.28 11.86 -10.98
N TYR A 346 24.81 13.03 -11.39
CA TYR A 346 23.94 13.86 -10.56
C TYR A 346 22.62 13.14 -10.18
N ASP A 347 21.94 12.51 -11.14
CA ASP A 347 20.70 11.78 -10.88
C ASP A 347 20.94 10.58 -9.96
N THR A 348 22.08 9.91 -10.12
CA THR A 348 22.51 8.83 -9.22
C THR A 348 22.74 9.34 -7.81
N LEU A 349 23.47 10.46 -7.65
CA LEU A 349 23.71 11.06 -6.32
C LEU A 349 22.42 11.52 -5.66
N ASN A 350 21.50 12.12 -6.43
CA ASN A 350 20.18 12.52 -5.91
C ASN A 350 19.33 11.32 -5.48
N MET A 351 19.34 10.23 -6.26
CA MET A 351 18.68 8.97 -5.89
C MET A 351 19.24 8.41 -4.57
N LEU A 352 20.55 8.32 -4.44
CA LEU A 352 21.22 7.82 -3.24
C LEU A 352 20.97 8.73 -2.02
N LEU A 353 20.95 10.05 -2.23
CA LEU A 353 20.61 11.02 -1.19
C LEU A 353 19.21 10.79 -0.65
N VAL A 354 18.22 10.61 -1.55
CA VAL A 354 16.84 10.30 -1.14
C VAL A 354 16.80 9.02 -0.33
N VAL A 355 17.47 7.94 -0.77
CA VAL A 355 17.55 6.68 -0.02
C VAL A 355 18.16 6.92 1.37
N ALA A 356 19.29 7.60 1.45
CA ALA A 356 19.98 7.87 2.72
C ALA A 356 19.11 8.69 3.69
N VAL A 357 18.47 9.76 3.20
CA VAL A 357 17.58 10.61 4.02
C VAL A 357 16.39 9.80 4.52
N VAL A 358 15.76 8.98 3.67
CA VAL A 358 14.62 8.14 4.06
C VAL A 358 15.04 7.12 5.11
N LEU A 359 16.17 6.42 4.93
CA LEU A 359 16.64 5.41 5.88
C LEU A 359 17.03 6.04 7.22
N TYR A 360 17.57 7.26 7.22
CA TYR A 360 17.92 7.98 8.44
C TYR A 360 16.69 8.51 9.19
N THR A 361 15.73 9.10 8.45
CA THR A 361 14.55 9.72 9.04
C THR A 361 13.37 8.77 9.23
N HIS A 362 13.42 7.57 8.62
CA HIS A 362 12.29 6.64 8.49
C HIS A 362 11.04 7.31 7.90
N ASN A 363 11.20 8.37 7.10
CA ASN A 363 10.11 9.15 6.53
C ASN A 363 10.31 9.38 5.02
N LEU A 364 9.47 8.72 4.23
CA LEU A 364 9.50 8.78 2.77
C LEU A 364 9.20 10.19 2.23
N ALA A 365 8.31 10.96 2.90
CA ALA A 365 7.98 12.32 2.47
C ALA A 365 9.18 13.26 2.57
N ILE A 366 9.95 13.18 3.68
CA ILE A 366 11.15 14.00 3.88
C ILE A 366 12.16 13.72 2.76
N GLY A 367 12.40 12.44 2.45
CA GLY A 367 13.31 12.07 1.37
C GLY A 367 12.91 12.65 0.02
N VAL A 368 11.62 12.58 -0.34
CA VAL A 368 11.12 13.17 -1.60
C VAL A 368 11.29 14.69 -1.61
N VAL A 369 10.91 15.38 -0.53
CA VAL A 369 11.05 16.84 -0.45
C VAL A 369 12.50 17.26 -0.59
N VAL A 370 13.41 16.62 0.16
CA VAL A 370 14.87 16.90 0.07
C VAL A 370 15.38 16.64 -1.35
N GLY A 371 15.04 15.52 -1.96
CA GLY A 371 15.45 15.19 -3.32
C GLY A 371 14.96 16.18 -4.37
N VAL A 372 13.71 16.65 -4.25
CA VAL A 372 13.15 17.68 -5.15
C VAL A 372 13.85 19.02 -4.95
N LEU A 373 14.09 19.44 -3.71
CA LEU A 373 14.79 20.70 -3.40
C LEU A 373 16.22 20.70 -3.94
N VAL A 374 16.96 19.60 -3.71
CA VAL A 374 18.33 19.46 -4.22
C VAL A 374 18.34 19.51 -5.75
N ASN A 375 17.38 18.85 -6.40
CA ASN A 375 17.26 18.91 -7.86
C ASN A 375 16.95 20.32 -8.36
N ALA A 376 16.06 21.04 -7.70
CA ALA A 376 15.72 22.42 -8.06
C ALA A 376 16.92 23.37 -7.94
N LEU A 377 17.70 23.23 -6.85
CA LEU A 377 18.92 23.99 -6.64
C LEU A 377 19.98 23.70 -7.71
N TRP A 378 20.13 22.44 -8.08
CA TRP A 378 21.06 22.03 -9.13
C TRP A 378 20.69 22.59 -10.51
N ILE A 379 19.42 22.53 -10.90
CA ILE A 379 18.95 23.11 -12.16
C ILE A 379 19.23 24.60 -12.20
N LYS A 380 18.94 25.31 -11.10
CA LYS A 380 19.19 26.75 -10.96
C LYS A 380 20.70 27.09 -11.07
N SER A 381 21.57 26.30 -10.46
CA SER A 381 23.01 26.50 -10.50
C SER A 381 23.64 26.35 -11.88
N LYS A 382 22.99 25.58 -12.77
CA LYS A 382 23.42 25.38 -14.17
C LYS A 382 22.81 26.35 -15.17
N GLY A 383 21.95 27.29 -14.73
CA GLY A 383 21.28 28.25 -15.62
C GLY A 383 20.32 27.59 -16.62
N ILE A 384 19.85 26.36 -16.33
CA ILE A 384 18.91 25.60 -17.16
C ILE A 384 17.50 25.84 -16.58
N ALA A 385 17.08 27.10 -16.52
CA ALA A 385 15.75 27.49 -16.08
C ALA A 385 14.96 28.05 -17.27
#